data_f5a5ec3c9463cc0de16fe5de03459b3b
#
_entry.id   f5a5ec3c9463cc0de16fe5de03459b3b
#
_cell.length_a   1.000
_cell.length_b   1.000
_cell.length_c   1.000
_cell.angle_alpha   90.00
_cell.angle_beta   90.00
_cell.angle_gamma   90.00
#
_symmetry.space_group_name_H-M   'P 1'
#
loop_
_entity.id
_entity.type
_entity.pdbx_description
1 polymer ?
#
loop_
_entity_poly.entity_id
_entity_poly.type
_entity_poly.pdbx_seq_one_letter_code
_entity_poly.pdbx_strand_id
1 'polypeptide(L)'
;MFKRSKDGIQQDIFSSVPSMLKGSSFEQYSDDAAWHNLFRTQVVERVDELLFKPLYDETMGAPNASTRTLIGMFALKEGFGWSDNELFEQCRFNLLTRSALGLFNISDSLPAQSTYYLFRKRIHEYQKQNNVDIIEQVFQQITSGQALDYQVSGRSIRMDSKLIGSNIAWCTRYEIVHDTLGLFCKALKNSTYKKLKIELRSQIKEIIETESRNVVYRLNREEVQRKLQSLGLLIYKLLSIAKERDNPYYHTLQRVYEEQFRVNGYQVELRPKEEIKSDSIQSPHDTDCAYRNKDGQQVKGYSANVTETCDKGKLNLIVDVQVSPANTSDVEFFQGAVNKTEQILNHKPEDIHADGAFQSPENVQYCQQEEINHYFTGMQGMAGRYDLTLTDDTLAVVDTHTGAIMPVRKAKSNKWAIKTENGQPRYFSQKEIEACRLRKQIATMPIEKRNKRNNVEATIFQLSYFTRNNKTRYRGLFQTKMWAILRCIWINLKRIYAYVEPICQRTLKIRAIMLKKSALCTNLTDFSISNQIINLYYTFIDIFESYYFNIRFRKIYLL
;
A
#
# COMPACT_ATOMS: atom_id res chain seq x y z
N MET A 1 28.41 -2.18 -11.95
CA MET A 1 28.53 -3.66 -11.88
C MET A 1 27.74 -4.17 -10.70
N PHE A 2 26.94 -5.23 -10.89
CA PHE A 2 26.21 -5.86 -9.77
C PHE A 2 27.15 -6.71 -8.91
N LYS A 3 27.06 -6.53 -7.58
CA LYS A 3 27.80 -7.32 -6.59
C LYS A 3 26.91 -7.56 -5.38
N ARG A 4 26.75 -8.82 -5.00
CA ARG A 4 26.04 -9.18 -3.74
C ARG A 4 26.85 -8.71 -2.53
N SER A 5 26.17 -8.29 -1.50
CA SER A 5 26.79 -8.09 -0.18
C SER A 5 27.34 -9.42 0.31
N LYS A 6 28.47 -9.38 0.99
CA LYS A 6 29.02 -10.61 1.58
C LYS A 6 28.08 -11.09 2.69
N ASP A 7 27.69 -12.36 2.63
CA ASP A 7 26.97 -13.00 3.71
C ASP A 7 27.98 -13.22 4.89
N GLY A 8 27.62 -12.75 6.05
CA GLY A 8 28.50 -12.73 7.22
C GLY A 8 29.26 -11.40 7.35
N ILE A 9 28.81 -10.60 8.30
CA ILE A 9 29.47 -9.34 8.61
C ILE A 9 30.68 -9.67 9.46
N GLN A 10 31.87 -9.50 8.88
CA GLN A 10 33.11 -9.59 9.66
C GLN A 10 33.15 -8.36 10.58
N GLN A 11 32.90 -8.60 11.86
CA GLN A 11 33.06 -7.59 12.89
C GLN A 11 34.55 -7.42 13.16
N ASP A 12 35.02 -6.19 13.07
CA ASP A 12 36.35 -5.86 13.51
C ASP A 12 36.40 -5.87 15.05
N ILE A 13 37.31 -6.61 15.60
CA ILE A 13 37.47 -6.80 17.06
C ILE A 13 37.69 -5.45 17.77
N PHE A 14 38.32 -4.47 17.12
CA PHE A 14 38.72 -3.20 17.73
C PHE A 14 37.77 -2.03 17.40
N SER A 15 37.12 -2.06 16.28
CA SER A 15 36.31 -0.93 15.78
C SER A 15 34.80 -1.24 15.69
N SER A 16 34.38 -2.45 16.10
CA SER A 16 32.96 -2.79 16.10
C SER A 16 32.24 -2.15 17.29
N VAL A 17 31.01 -1.69 17.06
CA VAL A 17 30.17 -1.10 18.13
C VAL A 17 30.00 -2.06 19.32
N PRO A 18 29.74 -3.37 19.13
CA PRO A 18 29.66 -4.32 20.25
C PRO A 18 30.92 -4.38 21.12
N SER A 19 32.11 -4.23 20.52
CA SER A 19 33.37 -4.28 21.30
C SER A 19 33.58 -3.07 22.20
N MET A 20 32.90 -1.95 21.90
CA MET A 20 33.01 -0.71 22.68
C MET A 20 31.97 -0.58 23.79
N LEU A 21 30.89 -1.36 23.73
CA LEU A 21 29.82 -1.37 24.73
C LEU A 21 30.13 -2.35 25.87
N LYS A 22 29.71 -1.99 27.10
CA LYS A 22 29.89 -2.84 28.28
C LYS A 22 28.63 -2.82 29.16
N GLY A 23 28.47 -3.88 29.98
CA GLY A 23 27.37 -3.99 30.95
C GLY A 23 26.00 -3.91 30.29
N SER A 24 25.07 -3.20 30.92
CA SER A 24 23.68 -3.09 30.46
C SER A 24 23.52 -2.50 29.06
N SER A 25 24.45 -1.64 28.64
CA SER A 25 24.42 -1.06 27.28
C SER A 25 24.74 -2.13 26.22
N PHE A 26 25.67 -3.04 26.52
CA PHE A 26 25.96 -4.18 25.65
C PHE A 26 24.78 -5.16 25.59
N GLU A 27 24.19 -5.47 26.75
CA GLU A 27 23.01 -6.35 26.83
C GLU A 27 21.84 -5.82 26.01
N GLN A 28 21.50 -4.52 26.14
CA GLN A 28 20.43 -3.89 25.38
C GLN A 28 20.71 -3.83 23.86
N TYR A 29 21.96 -3.57 23.48
CA TYR A 29 22.36 -3.52 22.08
C TYR A 29 22.34 -4.92 21.44
N SER A 30 22.73 -5.95 22.18
CA SER A 30 22.84 -7.33 21.71
C SER A 30 21.55 -8.14 21.87
N ASP A 31 20.51 -7.58 22.48
CA ASP A 31 19.22 -8.25 22.65
C ASP A 31 18.58 -8.54 21.31
N ASP A 32 18.42 -9.81 20.96
CA ASP A 32 17.80 -10.26 19.71
C ASP A 32 16.34 -9.80 19.56
N ALA A 33 15.64 -9.53 20.68
CA ALA A 33 14.28 -9.01 20.70
C ALA A 33 14.22 -7.49 20.56
N ALA A 34 15.34 -6.77 20.65
CA ALA A 34 15.35 -5.33 20.44
C ALA A 34 14.97 -4.98 19.00
N TRP A 35 14.25 -3.86 18.83
CA TRP A 35 13.68 -3.48 17.54
C TRP A 35 14.70 -3.42 16.38
N HIS A 36 15.92 -2.98 16.66
CA HIS A 36 16.98 -2.84 15.65
C HIS A 36 17.52 -4.19 15.18
N ASN A 37 17.67 -5.17 16.08
CA ASN A 37 18.08 -6.53 15.74
C ASN A 37 16.95 -7.28 15.02
N LEU A 38 15.69 -7.12 15.48
CA LEU A 38 14.53 -7.64 14.76
C LEU A 38 14.39 -7.02 13.37
N PHE A 39 14.58 -5.70 13.22
CA PHE A 39 14.54 -5.06 11.90
C PHE A 39 15.60 -5.63 10.96
N ARG A 40 16.82 -5.80 11.46
CA ARG A 40 17.90 -6.39 10.66
C ARG A 40 17.56 -7.80 10.20
N THR A 41 17.18 -8.68 11.13
CA THR A 41 16.93 -10.11 10.83
C THR A 41 15.62 -10.34 10.09
N GLN A 42 14.58 -9.58 10.38
CA GLN A 42 13.24 -9.76 9.81
C GLN A 42 12.99 -8.93 8.54
N VAL A 43 13.82 -7.93 8.24
CA VAL A 43 13.65 -7.08 7.06
C VAL A 43 14.92 -7.08 6.21
N VAL A 44 16.04 -6.55 6.72
CA VAL A 44 17.24 -6.28 5.92
C VAL A 44 17.87 -7.57 5.39
N GLU A 45 18.10 -8.56 6.25
CA GLU A 45 18.72 -9.84 5.87
C GLU A 45 17.82 -10.70 4.96
N ARG A 46 16.51 -10.43 4.93
CA ARG A 46 15.56 -11.15 4.07
C ARG A 46 15.48 -10.62 2.66
N VAL A 47 16.05 -9.44 2.39
CA VAL A 47 16.05 -8.88 1.03
C VAL A 47 16.93 -9.74 0.12
N ASP A 48 16.35 -10.35 -0.91
CA ASP A 48 17.13 -11.01 -1.96
C ASP A 48 17.70 -9.97 -2.92
N GLU A 49 19.00 -9.81 -2.88
CA GLU A 49 19.71 -8.85 -3.70
C GLU A 49 19.63 -9.20 -5.20
N LEU A 50 19.36 -10.46 -5.58
CA LEU A 50 19.23 -10.89 -6.97
C LEU A 50 18.05 -10.21 -7.67
N LEU A 51 17.01 -9.81 -6.97
CA LEU A 51 15.89 -9.03 -7.52
C LEU A 51 16.36 -7.71 -8.15
N PHE A 52 17.50 -7.17 -7.68
CA PHE A 52 18.06 -5.91 -8.16
C PHE A 52 19.15 -6.08 -9.23
N LYS A 53 19.56 -7.31 -9.54
CA LYS A 53 20.58 -7.57 -10.56
C LYS A 53 20.26 -6.87 -11.90
N PRO A 54 19.02 -6.86 -12.41
CA PRO A 54 18.68 -6.19 -13.66
C PRO A 54 18.87 -4.67 -13.68
N LEU A 55 19.03 -4.03 -12.51
CA LEU A 55 19.24 -2.59 -12.40
C LEU A 55 20.69 -2.16 -12.67
N TYR A 56 21.59 -3.11 -12.82
CA TYR A 56 23.04 -2.86 -12.91
C TYR A 56 23.63 -3.60 -14.10
N ASP A 57 24.69 -3.04 -14.65
CA ASP A 57 25.51 -3.71 -15.63
C ASP A 57 26.26 -4.90 -15.01
N GLU A 58 26.47 -5.98 -15.78
CA GLU A 58 27.14 -7.19 -15.27
C GLU A 58 28.64 -7.00 -15.09
N THR A 59 29.28 -6.23 -15.98
CA THR A 59 30.74 -6.18 -16.13
C THR A 59 31.33 -4.79 -15.92
N MET A 60 30.57 -3.74 -16.23
CA MET A 60 31.09 -2.36 -16.27
C MET A 60 30.62 -1.51 -15.08
N GLY A 61 31.48 -0.58 -14.68
CA GLY A 61 31.23 0.42 -13.66
C GLY A 61 31.64 0.01 -12.25
N ALA A 62 31.51 0.95 -11.30
CA ALA A 62 31.77 0.70 -9.90
C ALA A 62 30.75 -0.29 -9.30
N PRO A 63 31.13 -1.11 -8.30
CA PRO A 63 30.21 -1.97 -7.57
C PRO A 63 29.05 -1.17 -6.99
N ASN A 64 27.86 -1.78 -6.96
CA ASN A 64 26.70 -1.18 -6.30
C ASN A 64 26.91 -1.09 -4.78
N ALA A 65 26.28 -0.10 -4.17
CA ALA A 65 26.07 -0.13 -2.72
C ALA A 65 25.15 -1.31 -2.34
N SER A 66 25.23 -1.79 -1.11
CA SER A 66 24.35 -2.87 -0.63
C SER A 66 22.88 -2.52 -0.86
N THR A 67 22.20 -3.35 -1.65
CA THR A 67 20.77 -3.16 -1.92
C THR A 67 19.93 -3.50 -0.69
N ARG A 68 20.39 -4.42 0.17
CA ARG A 68 19.80 -4.70 1.49
C ARG A 68 19.79 -3.44 2.37
N THR A 69 20.94 -2.77 2.46
CA THR A 69 21.07 -1.51 3.23
C THR A 69 20.16 -0.42 2.66
N LEU A 70 20.11 -0.26 1.33
CA LEU A 70 19.27 0.75 0.67
C LEU A 70 17.77 0.50 0.92
N ILE A 71 17.29 -0.74 0.83
CA ILE A 71 15.91 -1.10 1.16
C ILE A 71 15.64 -0.89 2.65
N GLY A 72 16.57 -1.28 3.53
CA GLY A 72 16.49 -0.99 4.97
C GLY A 72 16.37 0.51 5.25
N MET A 73 17.15 1.34 4.58
CA MET A 73 17.06 2.80 4.69
C MET A 73 15.69 3.32 4.24
N PHE A 74 15.15 2.83 3.13
CA PHE A 74 13.80 3.19 2.70
C PHE A 74 12.74 2.80 3.75
N ALA A 75 12.81 1.59 4.29
CA ALA A 75 11.86 1.11 5.28
C ALA A 75 11.95 1.90 6.61
N LEU A 76 13.15 2.22 7.10
CA LEU A 76 13.36 3.05 8.28
C LEU A 76 12.81 4.46 8.09
N LYS A 77 13.09 5.07 6.93
CA LYS A 77 12.55 6.40 6.60
C LYS A 77 11.04 6.45 6.72
N GLU A 78 10.36 5.51 6.10
CA GLU A 78 8.89 5.48 6.12
C GLU A 78 8.36 5.01 7.48
N GLY A 79 9.09 4.15 8.16
CA GLY A 79 8.75 3.65 9.50
C GLY A 79 8.74 4.75 10.56
N PHE A 80 9.77 5.55 10.61
CA PHE A 80 9.91 6.65 11.55
C PHE A 80 9.36 7.99 11.04
N GLY A 81 9.01 8.09 9.75
CA GLY A 81 8.53 9.32 9.14
C GLY A 81 9.63 10.37 8.88
N TRP A 82 10.89 9.96 8.89
CA TRP A 82 12.04 10.86 8.71
C TRP A 82 12.03 11.55 7.33
N SER A 83 12.56 12.77 7.31
CA SER A 83 13.02 13.41 6.08
C SER A 83 14.27 12.72 5.54
N ASP A 84 14.69 13.05 4.32
CA ASP A 84 15.94 12.49 3.78
C ASP A 84 17.15 12.90 4.62
N ASN A 85 17.21 14.15 5.08
CA ASN A 85 18.31 14.65 5.93
C ASN A 85 18.36 13.91 7.27
N GLU A 86 17.21 13.78 7.96
CA GLU A 86 17.12 13.03 9.21
C GLU A 86 17.52 11.56 9.02
N LEU A 87 17.06 10.91 7.94
CA LEU A 87 17.46 9.54 7.63
C LEU A 87 18.98 9.40 7.57
N PHE A 88 19.65 10.26 6.79
CA PHE A 88 21.11 10.18 6.62
C PHE A 88 21.85 10.52 7.91
N GLU A 89 21.35 11.44 8.74
CA GLU A 89 21.88 11.75 10.06
C GLU A 89 21.75 10.55 11.01
N GLN A 90 20.56 9.96 11.12
CA GLN A 90 20.31 8.76 11.93
C GLN A 90 21.15 7.56 11.48
N CYS A 91 21.25 7.31 10.18
CA CYS A 91 22.08 6.22 9.66
C CYS A 91 23.59 6.46 9.90
N ARG A 92 24.03 7.71 10.03
CA ARG A 92 25.44 8.05 10.26
C ARG A 92 25.81 7.98 11.74
N PHE A 93 24.98 8.47 12.62
CA PHE A 93 25.36 8.73 14.01
C PHE A 93 24.61 7.90 15.06
N ASN A 94 23.47 7.31 14.71
CA ASN A 94 22.71 6.49 15.64
C ASN A 94 23.15 5.02 15.57
N LEU A 95 23.72 4.51 16.66
CA LEU A 95 24.27 3.14 16.74
C LEU A 95 23.19 2.08 16.51
N LEU A 96 21.98 2.27 17.01
CA LEU A 96 20.88 1.31 16.83
C LEU A 96 20.41 1.30 15.37
N THR A 97 20.32 2.46 14.73
CA THR A 97 19.99 2.57 13.30
C THR A 97 21.07 1.90 12.43
N ARG A 98 22.33 2.07 12.77
CA ARG A 98 23.45 1.38 12.10
C ARG A 98 23.34 -0.13 12.26
N SER A 99 23.12 -0.62 13.49
CA SER A 99 22.90 -2.04 13.77
C SER A 99 21.70 -2.61 12.99
N ALA A 100 20.60 -1.87 12.93
CA ALA A 100 19.42 -2.22 12.15
C ALA A 100 19.71 -2.42 10.66
N LEU A 101 20.67 -1.69 10.11
CA LEU A 101 21.13 -1.79 8.72
C LEU A 101 22.26 -2.81 8.51
N GLY A 102 22.76 -3.46 9.58
CA GLY A 102 23.89 -4.38 9.52
C GLY A 102 25.26 -3.69 9.43
N LEU A 103 25.35 -2.41 9.83
CA LEU A 103 26.59 -1.63 9.87
C LEU A 103 27.16 -1.66 11.30
N PHE A 104 27.96 -2.68 11.60
CA PHE A 104 28.45 -2.91 12.96
C PHE A 104 29.76 -2.21 13.28
N ASN A 105 30.56 -1.91 12.26
CA ASN A 105 31.81 -1.19 12.48
C ASN A 105 31.57 0.31 12.31
N ILE A 106 32.25 1.13 13.10
CA ILE A 106 32.18 2.60 12.96
C ILE A 106 32.64 3.04 11.55
N SER A 107 33.62 2.32 11.00
CA SER A 107 34.17 2.55 9.65
C SER A 107 33.25 2.11 8.52
N ASP A 108 32.20 1.34 8.77
CA ASP A 108 31.27 0.89 7.72
C ASP A 108 30.64 2.09 7.02
N SER A 109 30.84 2.15 5.69
CA SER A 109 30.40 3.27 4.89
C SER A 109 28.90 3.18 4.55
N LEU A 110 28.23 4.32 4.63
CA LEU A 110 26.86 4.48 4.15
C LEU A 110 26.83 4.78 2.65
N PRO A 111 25.79 4.32 1.92
CA PRO A 111 25.53 4.81 0.58
C PRO A 111 25.44 6.33 0.55
N ALA A 112 26.03 6.96 -0.45
CA ALA A 112 25.88 8.41 -0.66
C ALA A 112 24.42 8.76 -0.97
N GLN A 113 24.01 9.97 -0.66
CA GLN A 113 22.64 10.45 -0.94
C GLN A 113 22.30 10.38 -2.43
N SER A 114 23.25 10.68 -3.31
CA SER A 114 23.08 10.52 -4.75
C SER A 114 22.83 9.07 -5.17
N THR A 115 23.54 8.10 -4.54
CA THR A 115 23.34 6.66 -4.78
C THR A 115 21.93 6.21 -4.35
N TYR A 116 21.47 6.69 -3.21
CA TYR A 116 20.12 6.42 -2.70
C TYR A 116 19.02 6.91 -3.66
N TYR A 117 19.15 8.14 -4.19
CA TYR A 117 18.20 8.66 -5.17
C TYR A 117 18.30 7.96 -6.53
N LEU A 118 19.53 7.65 -6.98
CA LEU A 118 19.73 6.93 -8.23
C LEU A 118 19.17 5.51 -8.17
N PHE A 119 19.31 4.83 -7.05
CA PHE A 119 18.73 3.49 -6.85
C PHE A 119 17.20 3.52 -6.97
N ARG A 120 16.54 4.47 -6.29
CA ARG A 120 15.09 4.66 -6.41
C ARG A 120 14.65 4.97 -7.85
N LYS A 121 15.41 5.81 -8.56
CA LYS A 121 15.16 6.14 -9.96
C LYS A 121 15.25 4.90 -10.85
N ARG A 122 16.28 4.07 -10.68
CA ARG A 122 16.49 2.83 -11.44
C ARG A 122 15.33 1.82 -11.23
N ILE A 123 14.87 1.66 -10.00
CA ILE A 123 13.70 0.81 -9.71
C ILE A 123 12.48 1.30 -10.48
N HIS A 124 12.22 2.62 -10.46
CA HIS A 124 11.08 3.21 -11.17
C HIS A 124 11.19 3.02 -12.70
N GLU A 125 12.35 3.29 -13.26
CA GLU A 125 12.61 3.13 -14.69
C GLU A 125 12.46 1.66 -15.13
N TYR A 126 12.98 0.73 -14.33
CA TYR A 126 12.84 -0.69 -14.59
C TYR A 126 11.39 -1.15 -14.56
N GLN A 127 10.62 -0.73 -13.56
CA GLN A 127 9.19 -1.02 -13.48
C GLN A 127 8.44 -0.48 -14.70
N LYS A 128 8.73 0.74 -15.11
CA LYS A 128 8.08 1.37 -16.29
C LYS A 128 8.41 0.65 -17.59
N GLN A 129 9.63 0.13 -17.74
CA GLN A 129 10.07 -0.56 -18.95
C GLN A 129 9.61 -2.01 -19.03
N ASN A 130 9.59 -2.72 -17.90
CA ASN A 130 9.40 -4.17 -17.85
C ASN A 130 8.07 -4.58 -17.22
N ASN A 131 7.30 -3.64 -16.68
CA ASN A 131 6.06 -3.89 -15.93
C ASN A 131 6.26 -4.85 -14.73
N VAL A 132 7.44 -4.79 -14.09
CA VAL A 132 7.81 -5.61 -12.93
C VAL A 132 8.02 -4.72 -11.72
N ASP A 133 7.27 -4.96 -10.64
CA ASP A 133 7.39 -4.23 -9.39
C ASP A 133 8.34 -4.94 -8.42
N ILE A 134 9.61 -4.54 -8.43
CA ILE A 134 10.63 -5.11 -7.55
C ILE A 134 10.29 -4.87 -6.06
N ILE A 135 9.72 -3.71 -5.71
CA ILE A 135 9.39 -3.39 -4.31
C ILE A 135 8.27 -4.28 -3.79
N GLU A 136 7.29 -4.60 -4.63
CA GLU A 136 6.25 -5.57 -4.30
C GLU A 136 6.84 -6.98 -4.11
N GLN A 137 7.76 -7.42 -4.98
CA GLN A 137 8.46 -8.70 -4.82
C GLN A 137 9.26 -8.76 -3.51
N VAL A 138 9.95 -7.68 -3.14
CA VAL A 138 10.65 -7.58 -1.84
C VAL A 138 9.67 -7.70 -0.67
N PHE A 139 8.52 -7.03 -0.75
CA PHE A 139 7.48 -7.17 0.28
C PHE A 139 6.98 -8.60 0.41
N GLN A 140 6.66 -9.24 -0.70
CA GLN A 140 6.18 -10.62 -0.73
C GLN A 140 7.21 -11.56 -0.11
N GLN A 141 8.47 -11.45 -0.49
CA GLN A 141 9.56 -12.28 0.02
C GLN A 141 9.77 -12.09 1.54
N ILE A 142 9.84 -10.84 2.02
CA ILE A 142 9.99 -10.55 3.44
C ILE A 142 8.79 -11.12 4.21
N THR A 143 7.58 -10.87 3.74
CA THR A 143 6.35 -11.26 4.44
C THR A 143 6.15 -12.78 4.42
N SER A 144 6.44 -13.48 3.32
CA SER A 144 6.39 -14.95 3.26
C SER A 144 7.36 -15.57 4.26
N GLY A 145 8.59 -15.06 4.35
CA GLY A 145 9.56 -15.53 5.34
C GLY A 145 9.11 -15.25 6.78
N GLN A 146 8.50 -14.10 7.05
CA GLN A 146 7.93 -13.79 8.37
C GLN A 146 6.73 -14.70 8.68
N ALA A 147 5.83 -14.92 7.72
CA ALA A 147 4.69 -15.81 7.89
C ALA A 147 5.12 -17.25 8.22
N LEU A 148 6.17 -17.73 7.57
CA LEU A 148 6.74 -19.05 7.83
C LEU A 148 7.37 -19.16 9.23
N ASP A 149 8.22 -18.20 9.60
CA ASP A 149 8.92 -18.20 10.89
C ASP A 149 7.95 -18.16 12.09
N TYR A 150 6.89 -17.38 11.97
CA TYR A 150 5.90 -17.20 13.04
C TYR A 150 4.64 -18.06 12.88
N GLN A 151 4.61 -18.99 11.92
CA GLN A 151 3.50 -19.91 11.65
C GLN A 151 2.15 -19.18 11.52
N VAL A 152 2.15 -18.08 10.76
CA VAL A 152 0.94 -17.32 10.50
C VAL A 152 0.00 -18.17 9.67
N SER A 153 -1.17 -18.52 10.21
CA SER A 153 -2.09 -19.43 9.52
C SER A 153 -2.82 -18.76 8.36
N GLY A 154 -3.23 -17.50 8.51
CA GLY A 154 -3.93 -16.73 7.48
C GLY A 154 -5.19 -17.37 6.91
N ARG A 155 -5.85 -18.26 7.68
CA ARG A 155 -7.13 -18.85 7.28
C ARG A 155 -8.24 -17.80 7.17
N SER A 156 -8.16 -16.77 8.01
CA SER A 156 -9.04 -15.62 7.93
C SER A 156 -8.24 -14.39 7.55
N ILE A 157 -8.74 -13.65 6.56
CA ILE A 157 -8.19 -12.35 6.16
C ILE A 157 -9.25 -11.27 6.23
N ARG A 158 -8.80 -10.04 6.33
CA ARG A 158 -9.64 -8.85 6.22
C ARG A 158 -8.96 -7.79 5.39
N MET A 159 -9.75 -6.96 4.73
CA MET A 159 -9.23 -5.88 3.88
C MET A 159 -10.05 -4.62 4.03
N ASP A 160 -9.40 -3.49 3.79
CA ASP A 160 -10.04 -2.19 3.71
C ASP A 160 -9.19 -1.24 2.86
N SER A 161 -9.82 -0.22 2.30
CA SER A 161 -9.19 0.78 1.46
C SER A 161 -9.23 2.17 2.09
N LYS A 162 -8.24 2.99 1.78
CA LYS A 162 -8.18 4.39 2.20
C LYS A 162 -7.79 5.30 1.05
N LEU A 163 -8.53 6.41 0.92
CA LEU A 163 -8.14 7.49 0.03
C LEU A 163 -7.00 8.29 0.63
N ILE A 164 -5.95 8.50 -0.16
CA ILE A 164 -4.73 9.20 0.23
C ILE A 164 -4.41 10.26 -0.82
N GLY A 165 -4.30 11.52 -0.39
CA GLY A 165 -3.99 12.62 -1.27
C GLY A 165 -2.54 12.60 -1.76
N SER A 166 -2.34 12.95 -3.02
CA SER A 166 -1.02 13.25 -3.58
C SER A 166 -0.50 14.60 -3.06
N ASN A 167 0.82 14.77 -3.06
CA ASN A 167 1.48 16.03 -2.68
C ASN A 167 1.38 17.09 -3.80
N ILE A 168 0.17 17.39 -4.21
CA ILE A 168 -0.14 18.42 -5.21
C ILE A 168 -0.95 19.54 -4.60
N ALA A 169 -0.85 20.73 -5.18
CA ALA A 169 -1.76 21.83 -4.89
C ALA A 169 -3.15 21.54 -5.48
N TRP A 170 -4.18 22.14 -4.89
CA TRP A 170 -5.50 22.19 -5.53
C TRP A 170 -5.44 23.20 -6.65
N CYS A 171 -5.49 22.71 -7.89
CA CYS A 171 -5.49 23.55 -9.08
C CYS A 171 -6.91 23.66 -9.62
N THR A 172 -7.27 24.86 -10.08
CA THR A 172 -8.45 25.10 -10.90
C THR A 172 -8.23 24.55 -12.30
N ARG A 173 -9.29 24.43 -13.08
CA ARG A 173 -9.22 24.01 -14.48
C ARG A 173 -8.25 24.89 -15.29
N TYR A 174 -8.29 26.21 -15.05
CA TYR A 174 -7.39 27.16 -15.71
C TYR A 174 -5.93 26.91 -15.35
N GLU A 175 -5.63 26.76 -14.06
CA GLU A 175 -4.27 26.49 -13.57
C GLU A 175 -3.71 25.20 -14.16
N ILE A 176 -4.50 24.12 -14.25
CA ILE A 176 -4.05 22.85 -14.84
C ILE A 176 -3.63 23.05 -16.31
N VAL A 177 -4.45 23.74 -17.11
CA VAL A 177 -4.17 23.98 -18.53
C VAL A 177 -2.97 24.90 -18.71
N HIS A 178 -2.96 26.02 -17.99
CA HIS A 178 -1.89 27.03 -18.07
C HIS A 178 -0.54 26.47 -17.62
N ASP A 179 -0.50 25.78 -16.47
CA ASP A 179 0.75 25.27 -15.90
C ASP A 179 1.32 24.12 -16.75
N THR A 180 0.44 23.26 -17.30
CA THR A 180 0.87 22.22 -18.25
C THR A 180 1.47 22.81 -19.52
N LEU A 181 0.82 23.82 -20.07
CA LEU A 181 1.32 24.55 -21.24
C LEU A 181 2.64 25.25 -20.91
N GLY A 182 2.75 25.90 -19.74
CA GLY A 182 3.98 26.55 -19.28
C GLY A 182 5.16 25.59 -19.16
N LEU A 183 4.95 24.40 -18.63
CA LEU A 183 5.97 23.35 -18.54
C LEU A 183 6.42 22.88 -19.92
N PHE A 184 5.48 22.65 -20.84
CA PHE A 184 5.79 22.30 -22.21
C PHE A 184 6.60 23.40 -22.92
N CYS A 185 6.17 24.66 -22.78
CA CYS A 185 6.85 25.80 -23.39
C CYS A 185 8.28 25.99 -22.85
N LYS A 186 8.50 25.81 -21.54
CA LYS A 186 9.84 25.88 -20.93
C LYS A 186 10.78 24.79 -21.43
N ALA A 187 10.24 23.64 -21.81
CA ALA A 187 11.03 22.50 -22.32
C ALA A 187 11.18 22.48 -23.85
N LEU A 188 10.63 23.48 -24.57
CA LEU A 188 10.80 23.59 -26.03
C LEU A 188 12.27 23.76 -26.41
N LYS A 189 12.69 23.06 -27.47
CA LYS A 189 14.02 23.22 -28.05
C LYS A 189 14.19 24.61 -28.67
N ASN A 190 15.35 25.22 -28.50
CA ASN A 190 15.64 26.53 -29.10
C ASN A 190 15.49 26.55 -30.62
N SER A 191 15.79 25.44 -31.29
CA SER A 191 15.63 25.28 -32.75
C SER A 191 14.15 25.38 -33.16
N THR A 192 13.24 24.77 -32.39
CA THR A 192 11.79 24.82 -32.62
C THR A 192 11.26 26.20 -32.30
N TYR A 193 11.64 26.76 -31.13
CA TYR A 193 11.21 28.09 -30.69
C TYR A 193 11.56 29.19 -31.74
N LYS A 194 12.77 29.15 -32.29
CA LYS A 194 13.21 30.11 -33.33
C LYS A 194 12.41 30.02 -34.65
N LYS A 195 11.85 28.87 -34.98
CA LYS A 195 11.03 28.66 -36.18
C LYS A 195 9.57 29.14 -36.02
N LEU A 196 9.12 29.40 -34.79
CA LEU A 196 7.75 29.90 -34.55
C LEU A 196 7.59 31.35 -35.00
N LYS A 197 6.37 31.71 -35.42
CA LYS A 197 6.00 33.08 -35.71
C LYS A 197 6.17 33.99 -34.50
N ILE A 198 6.44 35.26 -34.70
CA ILE A 198 6.69 36.27 -33.66
C ILE A 198 5.53 36.31 -32.65
N GLU A 199 4.29 36.28 -33.13
CA GLU A 199 3.08 36.28 -32.31
C GLU A 199 3.02 35.09 -31.35
N LEU A 200 3.34 33.87 -31.84
CA LEU A 200 3.41 32.67 -30.99
C LEU A 200 4.52 32.74 -29.95
N ARG A 201 5.68 33.30 -30.33
CA ARG A 201 6.78 33.51 -29.39
C ARG A 201 6.40 34.50 -28.27
N SER A 202 5.67 35.55 -28.58
CA SER A 202 5.17 36.52 -27.61
C SER A 202 4.18 35.86 -26.65
N GLN A 203 3.24 35.04 -27.14
CA GLN A 203 2.29 34.31 -26.32
C GLN A 203 2.99 33.27 -25.39
N ILE A 204 3.98 32.55 -25.94
CA ILE A 204 4.80 31.61 -25.14
C ILE A 204 5.54 32.34 -24.01
N LYS A 205 6.12 33.50 -24.30
CA LYS A 205 6.82 34.31 -23.31
C LYS A 205 5.87 34.77 -22.20
N GLU A 206 4.69 35.25 -22.55
CA GLU A 206 3.63 35.61 -21.60
C GLU A 206 3.27 34.44 -20.67
N ILE A 207 3.06 33.23 -21.23
CA ILE A 207 2.74 32.02 -20.45
C ILE A 207 3.86 31.64 -19.49
N ILE A 208 5.12 31.76 -19.92
CA ILE A 208 6.29 31.39 -19.08
C ILE A 208 6.49 32.40 -17.94
N GLU A 209 6.24 33.68 -18.19
CA GLU A 209 6.49 34.77 -17.26
C GLU A 209 5.32 35.02 -16.29
N THR A 210 4.14 34.49 -16.59
CA THR A 210 2.92 34.73 -15.80
C THR A 210 2.57 33.52 -14.94
N GLU A 211 2.32 33.75 -13.64
CA GLU A 211 1.79 32.71 -12.77
C GLU A 211 0.27 32.56 -12.94
N SER A 212 -0.18 31.33 -13.17
CA SER A 212 -1.60 31.01 -13.42
C SER A 212 -2.56 31.56 -12.35
N ARG A 213 -2.17 31.50 -11.07
CA ARG A 213 -2.97 32.01 -9.94
C ARG A 213 -3.20 33.49 -10.00
N ASN A 214 -2.19 34.26 -10.38
CA ASN A 214 -2.29 35.72 -10.48
C ASN A 214 -3.23 36.14 -11.61
N VAL A 215 -3.33 35.35 -12.67
CA VAL A 215 -4.24 35.61 -13.79
C VAL A 215 -5.71 35.49 -13.39
N VAL A 216 -6.06 34.46 -12.61
CA VAL A 216 -7.48 34.19 -12.29
C VAL A 216 -8.00 34.89 -11.05
N TYR A 217 -7.11 35.40 -10.20
CA TYR A 217 -7.48 35.95 -8.88
C TYR A 217 -8.48 37.11 -8.94
N ARG A 218 -8.48 37.89 -10.02
CA ARG A 218 -9.34 39.09 -10.19
C ARG A 218 -10.37 38.97 -11.31
N LEU A 219 -10.46 37.80 -11.94
CA LEU A 219 -11.32 37.61 -13.10
C LEU A 219 -12.68 37.00 -12.71
N ASN A 220 -13.73 37.44 -13.39
CA ASN A 220 -15.03 36.78 -13.31
C ASN A 220 -15.02 35.45 -14.10
N ARG A 221 -16.12 34.68 -13.96
CA ARG A 221 -16.23 33.34 -14.56
C ARG A 221 -16.15 33.37 -16.10
N GLU A 222 -16.75 34.38 -16.75
CA GLU A 222 -16.76 34.49 -18.20
C GLU A 222 -15.39 34.87 -18.75
N GLU A 223 -14.67 35.74 -18.06
CA GLU A 223 -13.30 36.12 -18.43
C GLU A 223 -12.34 34.95 -18.31
N VAL A 224 -12.46 34.14 -17.23
CA VAL A 224 -11.68 32.89 -17.07
C VAL A 224 -12.00 31.93 -18.22
N GLN A 225 -13.26 31.78 -18.61
CA GLN A 225 -13.63 30.91 -19.74
C GLN A 225 -13.02 31.38 -21.06
N ARG A 226 -13.08 32.70 -21.34
CA ARG A 226 -12.47 33.31 -22.56
C ARG A 226 -10.96 33.07 -22.58
N LYS A 227 -10.27 33.31 -21.47
CA LYS A 227 -8.83 33.03 -21.37
C LYS A 227 -8.52 31.55 -21.54
N LEU A 228 -9.30 30.66 -20.92
CA LEU A 228 -9.12 29.22 -21.05
C LEU A 228 -9.31 28.76 -22.52
N GLN A 229 -10.27 29.33 -23.23
CA GLN A 229 -10.48 29.06 -24.66
C GLN A 229 -9.29 29.53 -25.52
N SER A 230 -8.72 30.70 -25.18
CA SER A 230 -7.51 31.20 -25.84
C SER A 230 -6.31 30.28 -25.63
N LEU A 231 -6.14 29.71 -24.40
CA LEU A 231 -5.12 28.69 -24.12
C LEU A 231 -5.34 27.43 -24.97
N GLY A 232 -6.58 26.96 -25.11
CA GLY A 232 -6.91 25.82 -25.97
C GLY A 232 -6.52 26.02 -27.42
N LEU A 233 -6.78 27.20 -27.98
CA LEU A 233 -6.34 27.57 -29.35
C LEU A 233 -4.79 27.60 -29.47
N LEU A 234 -4.11 28.13 -28.45
CA LEU A 234 -2.66 28.17 -28.44
C LEU A 234 -2.07 26.75 -28.37
N ILE A 235 -2.60 25.89 -27.51
CA ILE A 235 -2.18 24.48 -27.37
C ILE A 235 -2.38 23.75 -28.72
N TYR A 236 -3.53 23.89 -29.36
CA TYR A 236 -3.82 23.29 -30.67
C TYR A 236 -2.78 23.67 -31.71
N LYS A 237 -2.47 24.99 -31.82
CA LYS A 237 -1.42 25.48 -32.73
C LYS A 237 -0.04 24.89 -32.41
N LEU A 238 0.33 24.89 -31.13
CA LEU A 238 1.64 24.39 -30.71
C LEU A 238 1.80 22.89 -30.94
N LEU A 239 0.80 22.07 -30.61
CA LEU A 239 0.82 20.63 -30.87
C LEU A 239 0.88 20.31 -32.38
N SER A 240 0.24 21.14 -33.22
CA SER A 240 0.25 20.98 -34.68
C SER A 240 1.62 21.33 -35.29
N ILE A 241 2.27 22.39 -34.79
CA ILE A 241 3.49 22.94 -35.38
C ILE A 241 4.75 22.31 -34.75
N ALA A 242 4.80 22.24 -33.43
CA ALA A 242 6.02 21.86 -32.71
C ALA A 242 6.35 20.37 -32.81
N LYS A 243 5.36 19.48 -32.88
CA LYS A 243 5.51 17.99 -33.03
C LYS A 243 6.67 17.37 -32.25
N GLU A 244 7.10 18.02 -31.15
CA GLU A 244 8.24 17.59 -30.31
C GLU A 244 7.82 16.45 -29.37
N ARG A 245 7.69 15.24 -29.91
CA ARG A 245 7.29 14.06 -29.12
C ARG A 245 8.31 13.66 -28.05
N ASP A 246 9.55 14.09 -28.18
CA ASP A 246 10.64 13.91 -27.23
C ASP A 246 10.65 14.97 -26.10
N ASN A 247 9.80 15.99 -26.17
CA ASN A 247 9.56 16.90 -25.06
C ASN A 247 8.89 16.14 -23.91
N PRO A 248 9.41 16.19 -22.68
CA PRO A 248 8.88 15.41 -21.55
C PRO A 248 7.43 15.71 -21.20
N TYR A 249 6.92 16.89 -21.60
CA TYR A 249 5.53 17.31 -21.33
C TYR A 249 4.61 17.22 -22.55
N TYR A 250 5.08 16.70 -23.69
CA TYR A 250 4.27 16.62 -24.90
C TYR A 250 2.99 15.79 -24.70
N HIS A 251 3.14 14.57 -24.21
CA HIS A 251 1.99 13.67 -24.00
C HIS A 251 1.07 14.16 -22.87
N THR A 252 1.62 14.80 -21.85
CA THR A 252 0.82 15.42 -20.78
C THR A 252 -0.01 16.57 -21.32
N LEU A 253 0.58 17.45 -22.14
CA LEU A 253 -0.12 18.55 -22.76
C LEU A 253 -1.19 18.07 -23.75
N GLN A 254 -0.88 17.06 -24.55
CA GLN A 254 -1.84 16.43 -25.46
C GLN A 254 -3.03 15.86 -24.68
N ARG A 255 -2.78 15.11 -23.61
CA ARG A 255 -3.82 14.53 -22.76
C ARG A 255 -4.68 15.61 -22.09
N VAL A 256 -4.08 16.66 -21.53
CA VAL A 256 -4.82 17.81 -20.96
C VAL A 256 -5.68 18.47 -22.03
N TYR A 257 -5.16 18.62 -23.26
CA TYR A 257 -5.94 19.19 -24.36
C TYR A 257 -7.16 18.34 -24.70
N GLU A 258 -6.99 17.03 -24.88
CA GLU A 258 -8.07 16.08 -25.19
C GLU A 258 -9.12 15.98 -24.08
N GLU A 259 -8.71 16.10 -22.82
CA GLU A 259 -9.59 16.07 -21.64
C GLU A 259 -10.39 17.36 -21.46
N GLN A 260 -9.82 18.52 -21.81
CA GLN A 260 -10.40 19.83 -21.50
C GLN A 260 -11.09 20.48 -22.70
N PHE A 261 -10.72 20.09 -23.91
CA PHE A 261 -11.21 20.72 -25.14
C PHE A 261 -11.73 19.69 -26.13
N ARG A 262 -12.53 20.17 -27.08
CA ARG A 262 -12.95 19.41 -28.27
C ARG A 262 -12.79 20.25 -29.49
N VAL A 263 -12.55 19.63 -30.63
CA VAL A 263 -12.52 20.29 -31.95
C VAL A 263 -13.87 20.09 -32.61
N ASN A 264 -14.52 21.18 -32.96
CA ASN A 264 -15.78 21.20 -33.72
C ASN A 264 -15.55 21.96 -35.01
N GLY A 265 -15.32 21.23 -36.09
CA GLY A 265 -14.88 21.82 -37.37
C GLY A 265 -13.53 22.51 -37.23
N TYR A 266 -13.49 23.84 -37.39
CA TYR A 266 -12.27 24.65 -37.22
C TYR A 266 -12.16 25.36 -35.87
N GLN A 267 -13.12 25.12 -34.96
CA GLN A 267 -13.20 25.81 -33.68
C GLN A 267 -12.76 24.86 -32.55
N VAL A 268 -12.00 25.40 -31.60
CA VAL A 268 -11.65 24.73 -30.36
C VAL A 268 -12.63 25.18 -29.28
N GLU A 269 -13.38 24.25 -28.72
CA GLU A 269 -14.40 24.51 -27.71
C GLU A 269 -14.00 23.85 -26.36
N LEU A 270 -14.44 24.50 -25.28
CA LEU A 270 -14.31 23.91 -23.94
C LEU A 270 -15.30 22.76 -23.75
N ARG A 271 -14.83 21.63 -23.24
CA ARG A 271 -15.74 20.57 -22.77
C ARG A 271 -16.58 21.05 -21.58
N PRO A 272 -17.87 20.74 -21.51
CA PRO A 272 -18.67 20.93 -20.29
C PRO A 272 -18.05 20.22 -19.08
N LYS A 273 -18.31 20.72 -17.88
CA LYS A 273 -17.76 20.10 -16.64
C LYS A 273 -18.21 18.66 -16.45
N GLU A 274 -19.41 18.35 -16.89
CA GLU A 274 -20.07 17.05 -16.79
C GLU A 274 -19.40 15.99 -17.66
N GLU A 275 -18.71 16.41 -18.72
CA GLU A 275 -17.95 15.53 -19.62
C GLU A 275 -16.52 15.26 -19.13
N ILE A 276 -16.03 16.00 -18.12
CA ILE A 276 -14.69 15.81 -17.57
C ILE A 276 -14.69 14.61 -16.63
N LYS A 277 -13.96 13.57 -17.02
CA LYS A 277 -13.88 12.32 -16.25
C LYS A 277 -13.08 12.50 -14.94
N SER A 278 -13.33 11.63 -13.98
CA SER A 278 -12.63 11.61 -12.68
C SER A 278 -11.15 11.25 -12.79
N ASP A 279 -10.76 10.55 -13.87
CA ASP A 279 -9.38 10.19 -14.19
C ASP A 279 -8.61 11.27 -14.94
N SER A 280 -9.25 12.42 -15.25
CA SER A 280 -8.57 13.55 -15.88
C SER A 280 -7.43 14.07 -15.04
N ILE A 281 -6.40 14.62 -15.68
CA ILE A 281 -5.21 15.18 -15.03
C ILE A 281 -5.61 16.23 -13.99
N GLN A 282 -5.20 16.00 -12.74
CA GLN A 282 -5.44 16.89 -11.61
C GLN A 282 -4.29 17.87 -11.36
N SER A 283 -3.09 17.54 -11.86
CA SER A 283 -1.90 18.36 -11.81
C SER A 283 -0.87 17.87 -12.84
N PRO A 284 -0.16 18.76 -13.54
CA PRO A 284 0.90 18.35 -14.45
C PRO A 284 2.11 17.73 -13.72
N HIS A 285 2.18 17.86 -12.40
CA HIS A 285 3.24 17.31 -11.57
C HIS A 285 2.92 15.91 -11.02
N ASP A 286 1.69 15.43 -11.22
CA ASP A 286 1.24 14.08 -10.88
C ASP A 286 0.12 13.68 -11.85
N THR A 287 0.50 13.06 -12.95
CA THR A 287 -0.39 12.69 -14.04
C THR A 287 -1.18 11.41 -13.77
N ASP A 288 -0.81 10.68 -12.74
CA ASP A 288 -1.41 9.39 -12.38
C ASP A 288 -2.53 9.54 -11.36
N CYS A 289 -2.55 10.65 -10.59
CA CYS A 289 -3.56 10.85 -9.57
C CYS A 289 -4.92 11.17 -10.18
N ALA A 290 -5.98 10.63 -9.54
CA ALA A 290 -7.37 10.87 -9.92
C ALA A 290 -8.13 11.63 -8.83
N TYR A 291 -9.31 12.14 -9.21
CA TYR A 291 -10.24 12.80 -8.30
C TYR A 291 -11.32 11.82 -7.83
N ARG A 292 -11.59 11.81 -6.52
CA ARG A 292 -12.75 11.13 -5.91
C ARG A 292 -13.38 12.00 -4.85
N ASN A 293 -14.71 12.02 -4.85
CA ASN A 293 -15.51 12.58 -3.78
C ASN A 293 -16.21 11.42 -3.06
N LYS A 294 -15.90 11.21 -1.78
CA LYS A 294 -16.53 10.21 -0.93
C LYS A 294 -17.09 10.90 0.31
N ASP A 295 -18.40 10.85 0.48
CA ASP A 295 -19.12 11.43 1.64
C ASP A 295 -18.79 12.91 1.91
N GLY A 296 -18.68 13.71 0.84
CA GLY A 296 -18.32 15.12 0.89
C GLY A 296 -16.82 15.40 1.02
N GLN A 297 -16.00 14.39 1.26
CA GLN A 297 -14.54 14.52 1.27
C GLN A 297 -13.97 14.37 -0.13
N GLN A 298 -13.36 15.43 -0.61
CA GLN A 298 -12.73 15.47 -1.93
C GLN A 298 -11.26 15.11 -1.81
N VAL A 299 -10.81 14.14 -2.59
CA VAL A 299 -9.41 13.71 -2.64
C VAL A 299 -8.90 13.75 -4.09
N LYS A 300 -7.73 14.35 -4.29
CA LYS A 300 -6.92 14.23 -5.50
C LYS A 300 -5.70 13.37 -5.15
N GLY A 301 -5.68 12.13 -5.62
CA GLY A 301 -4.63 11.20 -5.23
C GLY A 301 -4.93 9.75 -5.58
N TYR A 302 -4.84 8.87 -4.58
CA TYR A 302 -4.82 7.42 -4.73
C TYR A 302 -5.75 6.73 -3.73
N SER A 303 -6.15 5.50 -4.05
CA SER A 303 -6.77 4.55 -3.12
C SER A 303 -5.74 3.48 -2.76
N ALA A 304 -5.49 3.31 -1.48
CA ALA A 304 -4.61 2.26 -0.96
C ALA A 304 -5.45 1.19 -0.26
N ASN A 305 -5.42 -0.02 -0.77
CA ASN A 305 -6.02 -1.19 -0.15
C ASN A 305 -4.97 -1.96 0.64
N VAL A 306 -5.32 -2.39 1.85
CA VAL A 306 -4.48 -3.22 2.72
C VAL A 306 -5.24 -4.47 3.09
N THR A 307 -4.59 -5.62 2.90
CA THR A 307 -5.12 -6.93 3.30
C THR A 307 -4.23 -7.53 4.38
N GLU A 308 -4.83 -8.00 5.46
CA GLU A 308 -4.12 -8.60 6.57
C GLU A 308 -4.78 -9.88 7.08
N THR A 309 -4.02 -10.78 7.67
CA THR A 309 -4.56 -11.95 8.38
C THR A 309 -5.29 -11.49 9.64
N CYS A 310 -6.28 -12.28 10.09
CA CYS A 310 -7.09 -11.91 11.26
C CYS A 310 -7.47 -13.10 12.14
N ASP A 311 -6.53 -14.02 12.33
CA ASP A 311 -6.72 -15.19 13.18
C ASP A 311 -6.63 -14.81 14.66
N LYS A 312 -7.59 -15.27 15.47
CA LYS A 312 -7.69 -14.93 16.89
C LYS A 312 -6.53 -15.54 17.68
N GLY A 313 -5.88 -14.71 18.50
CA GLY A 313 -4.80 -15.17 19.41
C GLY A 313 -3.48 -15.49 18.73
N LYS A 314 -3.30 -15.18 17.45
CA LYS A 314 -2.07 -15.38 16.68
C LYS A 314 -1.48 -14.05 16.22
N LEU A 315 -0.24 -14.09 15.77
CA LEU A 315 0.36 -12.98 15.05
C LEU A 315 -0.38 -12.80 13.73
N ASN A 316 -0.81 -11.58 13.45
CA ASN A 316 -1.46 -11.21 12.21
C ASN A 316 -0.58 -10.23 11.43
N LEU A 317 -0.34 -10.53 10.15
CA LEU A 317 0.51 -9.75 9.26
C LEU A 317 -0.30 -9.15 8.12
N ILE A 318 0.15 -7.99 7.63
CA ILE A 318 -0.29 -7.44 6.35
C ILE A 318 0.33 -8.31 5.27
N VAL A 319 -0.51 -8.87 4.41
CA VAL A 319 -0.12 -9.81 3.35
C VAL A 319 -0.30 -9.25 1.94
N ASP A 320 -1.05 -8.15 1.77
CA ASP A 320 -1.15 -7.47 0.49
C ASP A 320 -1.31 -5.96 0.67
N VAL A 321 -0.73 -5.22 -0.27
CA VAL A 321 -0.83 -3.76 -0.37
C VAL A 321 -0.98 -3.37 -1.83
N GLN A 322 -2.13 -2.82 -2.19
CA GLN A 322 -2.41 -2.34 -3.53
C GLN A 322 -2.65 -0.83 -3.50
N VAL A 323 -2.09 -0.12 -4.47
CA VAL A 323 -2.33 1.32 -4.64
C VAL A 323 -2.71 1.59 -6.09
N SER A 324 -3.81 2.30 -6.28
CA SER A 324 -4.35 2.68 -7.57
C SER A 324 -4.85 4.12 -7.55
N PRO A 325 -5.14 4.76 -8.69
CA PRO A 325 -5.75 6.10 -8.72
C PRO A 325 -7.01 6.17 -7.86
N ALA A 326 -7.30 7.32 -7.26
CA ALA A 326 -8.38 7.47 -6.26
C ALA A 326 -9.79 7.08 -6.77
N ASN A 327 -10.02 7.14 -8.07
CA ASN A 327 -11.29 6.77 -8.71
C ASN A 327 -11.47 5.25 -8.89
N THR A 328 -10.44 4.43 -8.62
CA THR A 328 -10.53 2.96 -8.66
C THR A 328 -11.55 2.48 -7.62
N SER A 329 -12.42 1.56 -8.03
CA SER A 329 -13.42 0.95 -7.15
C SER A 329 -12.79 -0.04 -6.19
N ASP A 330 -13.30 -0.13 -4.96
CA ASP A 330 -12.82 -1.08 -3.97
C ASP A 330 -13.03 -2.54 -4.43
N VAL A 331 -14.04 -2.79 -5.27
CA VAL A 331 -14.31 -4.08 -5.93
C VAL A 331 -13.10 -4.62 -6.70
N GLU A 332 -12.35 -3.73 -7.36
CA GLU A 332 -11.21 -4.10 -8.22
C GLU A 332 -10.01 -4.65 -7.45
N PHE A 333 -9.88 -4.32 -6.17
CA PHE A 333 -8.77 -4.81 -5.33
C PHE A 333 -8.97 -6.24 -4.85
N PHE A 334 -10.22 -6.73 -4.80
CA PHE A 334 -10.61 -7.93 -4.06
C PHE A 334 -9.88 -9.21 -4.53
N GLN A 335 -10.03 -9.57 -5.79
CA GLN A 335 -9.45 -10.82 -6.33
C GLN A 335 -7.91 -10.77 -6.31
N GLY A 336 -7.33 -9.59 -6.64
CA GLY A 336 -5.90 -9.37 -6.54
C GLY A 336 -5.36 -9.60 -5.13
N ALA A 337 -6.08 -9.15 -4.10
CA ALA A 337 -5.72 -9.33 -2.71
C ALA A 337 -5.74 -10.80 -2.27
N VAL A 338 -6.73 -11.58 -2.72
CA VAL A 338 -6.81 -13.02 -2.44
C VAL A 338 -5.65 -13.76 -3.08
N ASN A 339 -5.40 -13.52 -4.38
CA ASN A 339 -4.33 -14.18 -5.11
C ASN A 339 -2.94 -13.88 -4.50
N LYS A 340 -2.68 -12.65 -4.10
CA LYS A 340 -1.42 -12.28 -3.44
C LYS A 340 -1.28 -12.87 -2.05
N THR A 341 -2.38 -12.96 -1.31
CA THR A 341 -2.41 -13.66 -0.02
C THR A 341 -2.02 -15.12 -0.19
N GLU A 342 -2.58 -15.81 -1.18
CA GLU A 342 -2.23 -17.19 -1.51
C GLU A 342 -0.73 -17.34 -1.85
N GLN A 343 -0.18 -16.43 -2.64
CA GLN A 343 1.25 -16.44 -2.99
C GLN A 343 2.17 -16.30 -1.76
N ILE A 344 1.77 -15.50 -0.77
CA ILE A 344 2.55 -15.28 0.45
C ILE A 344 2.42 -16.44 1.43
N LEU A 345 1.22 -16.98 1.61
CA LEU A 345 0.91 -17.98 2.63
C LEU A 345 0.96 -19.42 2.10
N ASN A 346 1.08 -19.63 0.77
CA ASN A 346 1.00 -20.90 0.06
C ASN A 346 -0.33 -21.66 0.25
N HIS A 347 -1.39 -20.95 0.62
CA HIS A 347 -2.75 -21.48 0.66
C HIS A 347 -3.75 -20.34 0.55
N LYS A 348 -4.96 -20.65 0.10
CA LYS A 348 -6.08 -19.70 0.03
C LYS A 348 -6.67 -19.46 1.41
N PRO A 349 -7.19 -18.24 1.67
CA PRO A 349 -7.96 -17.98 2.88
C PRO A 349 -9.30 -18.74 2.85
N GLU A 350 -9.75 -19.19 4.02
CA GLU A 350 -11.06 -19.82 4.20
C GLU A 350 -12.16 -18.75 4.40
N ASP A 351 -11.84 -17.69 5.13
CA ASP A 351 -12.75 -16.61 5.49
C ASP A 351 -12.20 -15.25 5.02
N ILE A 352 -13.02 -14.42 4.37
CA ILE A 352 -12.69 -13.05 3.99
C ILE A 352 -13.68 -12.07 4.61
N HIS A 353 -13.15 -11.05 5.29
CA HIS A 353 -13.93 -9.98 5.92
C HIS A 353 -13.64 -8.63 5.22
N ALA A 354 -14.64 -8.01 4.62
CA ALA A 354 -14.49 -6.74 3.91
C ALA A 354 -15.70 -5.82 4.09
N ASP A 355 -15.54 -4.55 3.71
CA ASP A 355 -16.66 -3.61 3.66
C ASP A 355 -17.61 -3.93 2.50
N GLY A 356 -18.82 -3.41 2.58
CA GLY A 356 -19.79 -3.51 1.50
C GLY A 356 -19.36 -2.87 0.19
N ALA A 357 -18.35 -2.00 0.20
CA ALA A 357 -17.75 -1.42 -1.00
C ALA A 357 -17.01 -2.45 -1.87
N PHE A 358 -16.57 -3.58 -1.31
CA PHE A 358 -15.91 -4.68 -2.02
C PHE A 358 -16.91 -5.69 -2.63
N GLN A 359 -18.18 -5.59 -2.24
CA GLN A 359 -19.20 -6.51 -2.70
C GLN A 359 -19.58 -6.22 -4.14
N SER A 360 -19.48 -7.22 -5.00
CA SER A 360 -20.04 -7.26 -6.35
C SER A 360 -20.49 -8.67 -6.70
N PRO A 361 -21.35 -8.85 -7.72
CA PRO A 361 -21.73 -10.18 -8.19
C PRO A 361 -20.51 -11.02 -8.58
N GLU A 362 -19.53 -10.40 -9.24
CA GLU A 362 -18.29 -11.05 -9.69
C GLU A 362 -17.44 -11.54 -8.51
N ASN A 363 -17.28 -10.72 -7.46
CA ASN A 363 -16.53 -11.11 -6.26
C ASN A 363 -17.26 -12.18 -5.44
N VAL A 364 -18.59 -12.14 -5.37
CA VAL A 364 -19.39 -13.20 -4.73
C VAL A 364 -19.24 -14.51 -5.51
N GLN A 365 -19.36 -14.47 -6.84
CA GLN A 365 -19.18 -15.65 -7.69
C GLN A 365 -17.75 -16.21 -7.57
N TYR A 366 -16.73 -15.35 -7.55
CA TYR A 366 -15.34 -15.75 -7.33
C TYR A 366 -15.19 -16.49 -5.99
N CYS A 367 -15.73 -15.96 -4.90
CA CYS A 367 -15.69 -16.64 -3.59
C CYS A 367 -16.40 -18.00 -3.62
N GLN A 368 -17.52 -18.13 -4.33
CA GLN A 368 -18.23 -19.40 -4.48
C GLN A 368 -17.41 -20.45 -5.27
N GLN A 369 -16.75 -20.02 -6.35
CA GLN A 369 -15.90 -20.88 -7.17
C GLN A 369 -14.66 -21.38 -6.43
N GLU A 370 -14.08 -20.51 -5.58
CA GLU A 370 -12.88 -20.78 -4.80
C GLU A 370 -13.17 -21.39 -3.41
N GLU A 371 -14.45 -21.69 -3.11
CA GLU A 371 -14.92 -22.23 -1.82
C GLU A 371 -14.55 -21.34 -0.61
N ILE A 372 -14.54 -20.00 -0.79
CA ILE A 372 -14.17 -19.03 0.23
C ILE A 372 -15.44 -18.44 0.87
N ASN A 373 -15.51 -18.46 2.19
CA ASN A 373 -16.56 -17.76 2.92
C ASN A 373 -16.32 -16.25 2.91
N HIS A 374 -17.29 -15.48 2.45
CA HIS A 374 -17.19 -14.03 2.40
C HIS A 374 -18.14 -13.36 3.41
N TYR A 375 -17.61 -12.37 4.13
CA TYR A 375 -18.34 -11.61 5.14
C TYR A 375 -18.27 -10.11 4.81
N PHE A 376 -19.16 -9.67 3.90
CA PHE A 376 -19.33 -8.25 3.60
C PHE A 376 -20.20 -7.59 4.68
N THR A 377 -19.70 -6.54 5.33
CA THR A 377 -20.40 -5.91 6.49
C THR A 377 -21.48 -4.91 6.09
N GLY A 378 -21.62 -4.61 4.82
CA GLY A 378 -22.62 -3.71 4.26
C GLY A 378 -22.90 -4.01 2.80
N MET A 379 -23.84 -3.28 2.24
CA MET A 379 -24.16 -3.32 0.81
C MET A 379 -24.52 -1.92 0.35
N GLN A 380 -24.02 -1.51 -0.80
CA GLN A 380 -24.35 -0.21 -1.40
C GLN A 380 -25.82 -0.16 -1.86
N GLY A 381 -26.42 1.00 -1.79
CA GLY A 381 -27.79 1.26 -2.18
C GLY A 381 -28.81 1.06 -1.07
N MET A 382 -29.95 1.71 -1.22
CA MET A 382 -31.06 1.62 -0.25
C MET A 382 -31.79 0.28 -0.39
N ALA A 383 -32.33 -0.23 0.72
CA ALA A 383 -33.25 -1.36 0.69
C ALA A 383 -34.51 -0.95 -0.08
N GLY A 384 -34.97 -1.83 -0.96
CA GLY A 384 -36.24 -1.61 -1.65
C GLY A 384 -37.43 -1.78 -0.70
N ARG A 385 -38.61 -1.29 -1.12
CA ARG A 385 -39.88 -1.44 -0.38
C ARG A 385 -40.27 -2.90 -0.17
N TYR A 386 -39.85 -3.81 -1.06
CA TYR A 386 -40.25 -5.20 -1.04
C TYR A 386 -39.11 -6.09 -0.58
N ASP A 387 -39.40 -6.94 0.40
CA ASP A 387 -38.51 -8.02 0.83
C ASP A 387 -38.76 -9.26 -0.03
N LEU A 388 -37.71 -9.79 -0.64
CA LEU A 388 -37.75 -10.89 -1.61
C LEU A 388 -37.07 -12.12 -1.03
N THR A 389 -37.77 -13.25 -1.04
CA THR A 389 -37.20 -14.56 -0.62
C THR A 389 -37.49 -15.59 -1.70
N LEU A 390 -36.47 -16.12 -2.32
CA LEU A 390 -36.59 -17.22 -3.30
C LEU A 390 -36.33 -18.55 -2.60
N THR A 391 -37.30 -19.48 -2.65
CA THR A 391 -37.17 -20.83 -2.11
C THR A 391 -37.73 -21.80 -3.15
N ASP A 392 -36.93 -22.77 -3.55
CA ASP A 392 -37.31 -23.85 -4.47
C ASP A 392 -38.13 -23.40 -5.71
N ASP A 393 -37.60 -22.41 -6.42
CA ASP A 393 -38.24 -21.79 -7.60
C ASP A 393 -39.56 -21.03 -7.31
N THR A 394 -39.84 -20.70 -6.04
CA THR A 394 -40.98 -19.88 -5.65
C THR A 394 -40.49 -18.60 -4.99
N LEU A 395 -40.93 -17.43 -5.49
CA LEU A 395 -40.59 -16.14 -4.90
C LEU A 395 -41.68 -15.70 -3.92
N ALA A 396 -41.31 -15.51 -2.66
CA ALA A 396 -42.15 -14.82 -1.66
C ALA A 396 -41.76 -13.31 -1.66
N VAL A 397 -42.77 -12.46 -1.70
CA VAL A 397 -42.63 -11.00 -1.66
C VAL A 397 -43.41 -10.44 -0.50
N VAL A 398 -42.75 -9.72 0.39
CA VAL A 398 -43.38 -9.03 1.56
C VAL A 398 -43.17 -7.52 1.37
N ASP A 399 -44.23 -6.76 1.48
CA ASP A 399 -44.14 -5.30 1.55
C ASP A 399 -43.63 -4.87 2.94
N THR A 400 -42.45 -4.27 3.00
CA THR A 400 -41.82 -3.89 4.27
C THR A 400 -42.54 -2.77 5.01
N HIS A 401 -43.39 -2.00 4.34
CA HIS A 401 -44.19 -0.91 4.96
C HIS A 401 -45.46 -1.42 5.62
N THR A 402 -46.13 -2.39 5.00
CA THR A 402 -47.43 -2.90 5.46
C THR A 402 -47.33 -4.27 6.11
N GLY A 403 -46.25 -5.00 5.94
CA GLY A 403 -46.08 -6.40 6.35
C GLY A 403 -46.89 -7.39 5.50
N ALA A 404 -47.57 -6.93 4.45
CA ALA A 404 -48.44 -7.78 3.63
C ALA A 404 -47.63 -8.71 2.70
N ILE A 405 -48.07 -9.98 2.63
CA ILE A 405 -47.54 -10.94 1.64
C ILE A 405 -48.23 -10.68 0.29
N MET A 406 -47.45 -10.38 -0.72
CA MET A 406 -47.96 -10.05 -2.05
C MET A 406 -48.08 -11.31 -2.92
N PRO A 407 -49.19 -11.49 -3.67
CA PRO A 407 -49.31 -12.59 -4.63
C PRO A 407 -48.36 -12.39 -5.78
N VAL A 408 -47.54 -13.40 -6.05
CA VAL A 408 -46.47 -13.37 -7.07
C VAL A 408 -46.83 -14.23 -8.26
N ARG A 409 -46.49 -13.77 -9.46
CA ARG A 409 -46.60 -14.54 -10.71
C ARG A 409 -45.27 -14.54 -11.49
N LYS A 410 -44.94 -15.65 -12.13
CA LYS A 410 -43.81 -15.75 -13.05
C LYS A 410 -44.19 -15.15 -14.40
N ALA A 411 -43.46 -14.14 -14.87
CA ALA A 411 -43.70 -13.51 -16.18
C ALA A 411 -42.95 -14.25 -17.29
N LYS A 412 -43.39 -14.09 -18.57
CA LYS A 412 -42.79 -14.75 -19.75
C LYS A 412 -41.29 -14.47 -19.95
N SER A 413 -40.75 -13.39 -19.35
CA SER A 413 -39.33 -12.99 -19.43
C SER A 413 -38.46 -13.58 -18.32
N ASN A 414 -38.89 -14.67 -17.68
CA ASN A 414 -38.22 -15.26 -16.51
C ASN A 414 -38.05 -14.29 -15.30
N LYS A 415 -38.87 -13.23 -15.26
CA LYS A 415 -38.97 -12.25 -14.16
C LYS A 415 -40.16 -12.58 -13.30
N TRP A 416 -40.08 -12.24 -12.02
CA TRP A 416 -41.19 -12.29 -11.09
C TRP A 416 -41.95 -10.96 -11.08
N ALA A 417 -43.27 -11.02 -10.95
CA ALA A 417 -44.10 -9.82 -10.91
C ALA A 417 -45.15 -9.89 -9.79
N ILE A 418 -45.41 -8.76 -9.17
CA ILE A 418 -46.56 -8.53 -8.28
C ILE A 418 -47.47 -7.46 -8.88
N LYS A 419 -48.69 -7.38 -8.39
CA LYS A 419 -49.58 -6.26 -8.66
C LYS A 419 -49.50 -5.29 -7.47
N THR A 420 -49.08 -4.05 -7.71
CA THR A 420 -48.98 -3.00 -6.68
C THR A 420 -50.37 -2.50 -6.28
N GLU A 421 -50.49 -1.78 -5.16
CA GLU A 421 -51.72 -1.16 -4.69
C GLU A 421 -52.43 -0.32 -5.78
N ASN A 422 -51.65 0.33 -6.64
CA ASN A 422 -52.17 1.15 -7.74
C ASN A 422 -52.51 0.32 -9.00
N GLY A 423 -52.54 -1.01 -8.88
CA GLY A 423 -52.90 -1.92 -9.96
C GLY A 423 -51.79 -2.12 -11.01
N GLN A 424 -50.68 -1.40 -10.93
CA GLN A 424 -49.54 -1.51 -11.88
C GLN A 424 -48.68 -2.73 -11.56
N PRO A 425 -48.16 -3.46 -12.59
CA PRO A 425 -47.25 -4.56 -12.38
C PRO A 425 -45.86 -4.06 -12.00
N ARG A 426 -45.30 -4.58 -10.89
CA ARG A 426 -43.90 -4.41 -10.52
C ARG A 426 -43.14 -5.70 -10.81
N TYR A 427 -42.07 -5.61 -11.60
CA TYR A 427 -41.23 -6.74 -11.96
C TYR A 427 -39.97 -6.74 -11.10
N PHE A 428 -39.53 -7.95 -10.70
CA PHE A 428 -38.29 -8.19 -9.95
C PHE A 428 -37.29 -8.94 -10.83
N SER A 429 -36.08 -8.43 -10.91
CA SER A 429 -34.96 -9.07 -11.57
C SER A 429 -34.24 -10.04 -10.63
N GLN A 430 -33.48 -10.97 -11.19
CA GLN A 430 -32.60 -11.85 -10.40
C GLN A 430 -31.63 -11.06 -9.52
N LYS A 431 -31.13 -9.90 -10.04
CA LYS A 431 -30.25 -9.00 -9.27
C LYS A 431 -30.92 -8.44 -8.01
N GLU A 432 -32.20 -8.09 -8.06
CA GLU A 432 -32.94 -7.57 -6.91
C GLU A 432 -33.18 -8.66 -5.86
N ILE A 433 -33.48 -9.87 -6.30
CA ILE A 433 -33.67 -11.05 -5.41
C ILE A 433 -32.36 -11.36 -4.69
N GLU A 434 -31.25 -11.42 -5.41
CA GLU A 434 -29.93 -11.67 -4.86
C GLU A 434 -29.51 -10.55 -3.90
N ALA A 435 -29.80 -9.29 -4.24
CA ALA A 435 -29.56 -8.15 -3.34
C ALA A 435 -30.35 -8.26 -2.02
N CYS A 436 -31.59 -8.73 -2.04
CA CYS A 436 -32.36 -8.98 -0.82
C CYS A 436 -31.77 -10.14 0.00
N ARG A 437 -31.35 -11.23 -0.66
CA ARG A 437 -30.70 -12.36 -0.01
C ARG A 437 -29.42 -11.94 0.71
N LEU A 438 -28.57 -11.16 0.07
CA LEU A 438 -27.32 -10.65 0.64
C LEU A 438 -27.60 -9.72 1.82
N ARG A 439 -28.58 -8.82 1.75
CA ARG A 439 -28.97 -7.97 2.89
C ARG A 439 -29.41 -8.78 4.10
N LYS A 440 -30.17 -9.86 3.89
CA LYS A 440 -30.56 -10.78 4.97
C LYS A 440 -29.34 -11.47 5.58
N GLN A 441 -28.42 -11.95 4.76
CA GLN A 441 -27.17 -12.56 5.24
C GLN A 441 -26.36 -11.57 6.08
N ILE A 442 -26.25 -10.29 5.66
CA ILE A 442 -25.58 -9.24 6.41
C ILE A 442 -26.30 -8.97 7.74
N ALA A 443 -27.63 -8.90 7.73
CA ALA A 443 -28.43 -8.64 8.94
C ALA A 443 -28.34 -9.77 9.98
N THR A 444 -28.26 -11.01 9.53
CA THR A 444 -28.15 -12.22 10.38
C THR A 444 -26.71 -12.63 10.68
N MET A 445 -25.72 -11.88 10.18
CA MET A 445 -24.31 -12.18 10.39
C MET A 445 -23.96 -12.14 11.89
N PRO A 446 -23.26 -13.19 12.42
CA PRO A 446 -22.79 -13.19 13.79
C PRO A 446 -21.92 -11.99 14.12
N ILE A 447 -22.14 -11.37 15.28
CA ILE A 447 -21.42 -10.16 15.74
C ILE A 447 -19.91 -10.37 15.71
N GLU A 448 -19.42 -11.56 16.07
CA GLU A 448 -17.99 -11.88 16.03
C GLU A 448 -17.41 -11.79 14.61
N LYS A 449 -18.11 -12.30 13.60
CA LYS A 449 -17.68 -12.24 12.20
C LYS A 449 -17.72 -10.80 11.67
N ARG A 450 -18.75 -10.03 12.06
CA ARG A 450 -18.90 -8.62 11.70
C ARG A 450 -17.78 -7.76 12.30
N ASN A 451 -17.43 -7.98 13.57
CA ASN A 451 -16.42 -7.19 14.28
C ASN A 451 -14.99 -7.51 13.85
N LYS A 452 -14.73 -8.68 13.23
CA LYS A 452 -13.38 -8.99 12.71
C LYS A 452 -12.85 -7.94 11.75
N ARG A 453 -13.72 -7.32 10.95
CA ARG A 453 -13.33 -6.23 10.04
C ARG A 453 -12.84 -4.99 10.78
N ASN A 454 -13.45 -4.61 11.90
CA ASN A 454 -13.19 -3.31 12.53
C ASN A 454 -11.70 -3.04 12.84
N ASN A 455 -10.94 -4.08 13.13
CA ASN A 455 -9.53 -3.90 13.47
C ASN A 455 -8.64 -3.49 12.28
N VAL A 456 -9.07 -3.68 11.02
CA VAL A 456 -8.29 -3.19 9.87
C VAL A 456 -8.25 -1.67 9.82
N GLU A 457 -9.23 -0.99 10.41
CA GLU A 457 -9.23 0.47 10.52
C GLU A 457 -8.02 0.99 11.32
N ALA A 458 -7.58 0.25 12.35
CA ALA A 458 -6.36 0.57 13.08
C ALA A 458 -5.11 0.42 12.20
N THR A 459 -5.08 -0.56 11.30
CA THR A 459 -4.00 -0.74 10.32
C THR A 459 -3.96 0.41 9.32
N ILE A 460 -5.12 0.77 8.80
CA ILE A 460 -5.30 1.93 7.90
C ILE A 460 -4.87 3.23 8.59
N PHE A 461 -5.19 3.41 9.87
CA PHE A 461 -4.71 4.55 10.64
C PHE A 461 -3.18 4.54 10.76
N GLN A 462 -2.57 3.39 11.09
CA GLN A 462 -1.11 3.26 11.18
C GLN A 462 -0.42 3.51 9.84
N LEU A 463 -1.01 3.08 8.71
CA LEU A 463 -0.50 3.37 7.38
C LEU A 463 -0.36 4.89 7.16
N SER A 464 -1.37 5.65 7.56
CA SER A 464 -1.43 7.09 7.33
C SER A 464 -0.85 7.95 8.47
N TYR A 465 -0.18 7.36 9.45
CA TYR A 465 0.25 8.06 10.68
C TYR A 465 1.11 9.31 10.44
N PHE A 466 2.02 9.27 9.45
CA PHE A 466 2.88 10.40 9.10
C PHE A 466 2.38 11.21 7.89
N THR A 467 1.12 11.04 7.49
CA THR A 467 0.53 11.90 6.47
C THR A 467 0.02 13.20 7.11
N ARG A 468 0.15 14.30 6.40
CA ARG A 468 -0.41 15.59 6.83
C ARG A 468 -1.68 15.87 6.03
N ASN A 469 -2.80 16.06 6.70
CA ASN A 469 -4.11 16.27 6.05
C ASN A 469 -4.46 15.16 5.03
N ASN A 470 -4.21 13.90 5.38
CA ASN A 470 -4.37 12.74 4.49
C ASN A 470 -3.56 12.81 3.18
N LYS A 471 -2.52 13.64 3.10
CA LYS A 471 -1.62 13.71 1.95
C LYS A 471 -0.29 13.05 2.26
N THR A 472 0.22 12.25 1.34
CA THR A 472 1.60 11.80 1.38
C THR A 472 2.54 12.95 1.05
N ARG A 473 3.83 12.78 1.30
CA ARG A 473 4.89 13.69 0.82
C ARG A 473 5.32 13.39 -0.63
N TYR A 474 4.69 12.43 -1.28
CA TYR A 474 5.05 11.92 -2.59
C TYR A 474 4.06 12.32 -3.68
N ARG A 475 4.52 12.29 -4.94
CA ARG A 475 3.77 12.46 -6.17
C ARG A 475 3.99 11.24 -7.05
N GLY A 476 2.99 10.87 -7.84
CA GLY A 476 3.04 9.73 -8.75
C GLY A 476 2.69 8.40 -8.07
N LEU A 477 2.10 7.51 -8.87
CA LEU A 477 1.63 6.19 -8.42
C LEU A 477 2.78 5.36 -7.85
N PHE A 478 3.92 5.31 -8.54
CA PHE A 478 5.09 4.54 -8.11
C PHE A 478 5.56 4.93 -6.70
N GLN A 479 5.73 6.24 -6.45
CA GLN A 479 6.25 6.71 -5.17
C GLN A 479 5.24 6.47 -4.03
N THR A 480 3.95 6.64 -4.33
CA THR A 480 2.88 6.40 -3.35
C THR A 480 2.74 4.90 -3.03
N LYS A 481 2.85 4.02 -4.04
CA LYS A 481 2.85 2.57 -3.83
C LYS A 481 4.07 2.11 -3.03
N MET A 482 5.26 2.58 -3.41
CA MET A 482 6.49 2.30 -2.67
C MET A 482 6.39 2.73 -1.20
N TRP A 483 5.89 3.95 -0.94
CA TRP A 483 5.62 4.45 0.41
C TRP A 483 4.67 3.51 1.18
N ALA A 484 3.54 3.11 0.59
CA ALA A 484 2.56 2.25 1.25
C ALA A 484 3.16 0.88 1.61
N ILE A 485 3.88 0.26 0.68
CA ILE A 485 4.54 -1.03 0.89
C ILE A 485 5.57 -0.95 2.03
N LEU A 486 6.45 0.06 2.02
CA LEU A 486 7.48 0.23 3.05
C LEU A 486 6.88 0.53 4.44
N ARG A 487 5.78 1.28 4.47
CA ARG A 487 4.99 1.46 5.70
C ARG A 487 4.43 0.14 6.21
N CYS A 488 3.93 -0.72 5.34
CA CYS A 488 3.37 -2.02 5.72
C CYS A 488 4.45 -3.00 6.20
N ILE A 489 5.65 -2.99 5.59
CA ILE A 489 6.83 -3.71 6.13
C ILE A 489 7.12 -3.27 7.58
N TRP A 490 7.12 -1.96 7.83
CA TRP A 490 7.34 -1.43 9.18
C TRP A 490 6.22 -1.81 10.16
N ILE A 491 4.97 -1.79 9.72
CA ILE A 491 3.83 -2.20 10.57
C ILE A 491 3.93 -3.68 10.93
N ASN A 492 4.30 -4.54 9.97
CA ASN A 492 4.54 -5.96 10.22
C ASN A 492 5.67 -6.16 11.24
N LEU A 493 6.78 -5.43 11.11
CA LEU A 493 7.86 -5.46 12.11
C LEU A 493 7.36 -5.06 13.51
N LYS A 494 6.58 -3.99 13.62
CA LYS A 494 6.01 -3.58 14.93
C LYS A 494 5.12 -4.65 15.55
N ARG A 495 4.36 -5.36 14.72
CA ARG A 495 3.51 -6.47 15.17
C ARG A 495 4.36 -7.65 15.65
N ILE A 496 5.42 -7.98 14.91
CA ILE A 496 6.37 -9.01 15.32
C ILE A 496 7.05 -8.63 16.64
N TYR A 497 7.51 -7.39 16.77
CA TYR A 497 8.10 -6.88 18.00
C TYR A 497 7.14 -7.02 19.20
N ALA A 498 5.89 -6.56 19.05
CA ALA A 498 4.88 -6.67 20.08
C ALA A 498 4.48 -8.12 20.42
N TYR A 499 4.62 -9.05 19.46
CA TYR A 499 4.37 -10.47 19.66
C TYR A 499 5.52 -11.17 20.40
N VAL A 500 6.75 -10.83 20.07
CA VAL A 500 7.98 -11.47 20.62
C VAL A 500 8.32 -10.93 22.01
N GLU A 501 8.17 -9.62 22.26
CA GLU A 501 8.58 -8.97 23.51
C GLU A 501 7.98 -9.61 24.78
N PRO A 502 6.65 -9.86 24.89
CA PRO A 502 6.09 -10.52 26.08
C PRO A 502 6.59 -11.95 26.30
N ILE A 503 6.91 -12.66 25.20
CA ILE A 503 7.45 -14.02 25.26
C ILE A 503 8.86 -13.97 25.84
N CYS A 504 9.71 -13.07 25.37
CA CYS A 504 11.05 -12.87 25.88
C CYS A 504 11.05 -12.47 27.36
N GLN A 505 10.19 -11.53 27.75
CA GLN A 505 10.07 -11.11 29.15
C GLN A 505 9.61 -12.25 30.07
N ARG A 506 8.67 -13.10 29.64
CA ARG A 506 8.25 -14.29 30.39
C ARG A 506 9.39 -15.29 30.54
N THR A 507 10.13 -15.53 29.47
CA THR A 507 11.28 -16.43 29.45
C THR A 507 12.38 -15.95 30.42
N LEU A 508 12.71 -14.64 30.39
CA LEU A 508 13.67 -14.04 31.31
C LEU A 508 13.22 -14.13 32.77
N LYS A 509 11.94 -13.91 33.07
CA LYS A 509 11.39 -14.10 34.44
C LYS A 509 11.46 -15.54 34.89
N ILE A 510 11.14 -16.50 34.04
CA ILE A 510 11.26 -17.94 34.36
C ILE A 510 12.71 -18.31 34.62
N ARG A 511 13.65 -17.85 33.77
CA ARG A 511 15.10 -18.04 33.93
C ARG A 511 15.60 -17.46 35.24
N ALA A 512 15.20 -16.23 35.60
CA ALA A 512 15.57 -15.60 36.86
C ALA A 512 15.02 -16.36 38.10
N ILE A 513 13.80 -16.89 38.02
CA ILE A 513 13.19 -17.71 39.07
C ILE A 513 13.96 -19.04 39.22
N MET A 514 14.30 -19.67 38.09
CA MET A 514 15.08 -20.93 38.10
C MET A 514 16.49 -20.74 38.65
N LEU A 515 17.19 -19.67 38.25
CA LEU A 515 18.52 -19.34 38.81
C LEU A 515 18.47 -19.06 40.32
N LYS A 516 17.42 -18.36 40.80
CA LYS A 516 17.23 -18.18 42.26
C LYS A 516 16.95 -19.49 42.98
N LYS A 517 16.19 -20.42 42.38
CA LYS A 517 15.93 -21.75 42.96
C LYS A 517 17.17 -22.61 42.94
N SER A 518 17.98 -22.61 41.88
CA SER A 518 19.26 -23.36 41.84
C SER A 518 20.26 -22.82 42.86
N ALA A 519 20.36 -21.51 43.03
CA ALA A 519 21.19 -20.88 44.05
C ALA A 519 20.75 -21.21 45.50
N LEU A 520 19.44 -21.41 45.72
CA LEU A 520 18.89 -21.89 46.99
C LEU A 520 19.15 -23.40 47.22
N CYS A 521 19.18 -24.21 46.16
CA CYS A 521 19.45 -25.66 46.24
C CYS A 521 20.93 -25.97 46.48
N THR A 522 21.86 -25.10 46.07
CA THR A 522 23.29 -25.26 46.36
C THR A 522 23.63 -25.12 47.87
N ASN A 523 22.71 -24.63 48.67
CA ASN A 523 22.83 -24.55 50.12
C ASN A 523 22.20 -25.74 50.88
N LEU A 524 21.61 -26.72 50.15
CA LEU A 524 21.02 -27.93 50.72
C LEU A 524 21.91 -29.13 50.35
N THR A 525 22.44 -29.82 51.37
CA THR A 525 23.40 -30.93 51.29
C THR A 525 22.83 -32.26 50.77
N ASP A 526 21.67 -32.28 50.10
CA ASP A 526 21.04 -33.49 49.56
C ASP A 526 21.30 -33.65 48.05
N PHE A 527 22.35 -34.43 47.74
CA PHE A 527 22.90 -34.64 46.38
C PHE A 527 21.94 -35.35 45.41
N SER A 528 20.91 -36.06 45.89
CA SER A 528 20.00 -36.82 45.03
C SER A 528 18.85 -35.98 44.46
N ILE A 529 18.36 -35.02 45.22
CA ILE A 529 17.27 -34.09 44.79
C ILE A 529 17.83 -33.02 43.84
N SER A 530 19.10 -32.60 44.06
CA SER A 530 19.76 -31.63 43.21
C SER A 530 19.97 -32.16 41.79
N ASN A 531 20.31 -33.43 41.60
CA ASN A 531 20.50 -34.04 40.28
C ASN A 531 19.19 -34.25 39.52
N GLN A 532 18.09 -34.56 40.20
CA GLN A 532 16.77 -34.64 39.56
C GLN A 532 16.26 -33.26 39.10
N ILE A 533 16.49 -32.21 39.89
CA ILE A 533 16.12 -30.84 39.54
C ILE A 533 17.04 -30.32 38.42
N ILE A 534 18.31 -30.66 38.42
CA ILE A 534 19.28 -30.31 37.37
C ILE A 534 18.92 -31.04 36.06
N ASN A 535 18.55 -32.32 36.10
CA ASN A 535 18.14 -33.08 34.93
C ASN A 535 16.77 -32.57 34.37
N LEU A 536 15.80 -32.24 35.22
CA LEU A 536 14.56 -31.58 34.81
C LEU A 536 14.85 -30.20 34.20
N TYR A 537 15.84 -29.47 34.73
CA TYR A 537 16.29 -28.18 34.20
C TYR A 537 16.91 -28.32 32.79
N TYR A 538 17.82 -29.29 32.59
CA TYR A 538 18.40 -29.55 31.27
C TYR A 538 17.38 -30.10 30.29
N THR A 539 16.46 -30.97 30.67
CA THR A 539 15.38 -31.48 29.83
C THR A 539 14.41 -30.36 29.45
N PHE A 540 14.14 -29.40 30.35
CA PHE A 540 13.29 -28.26 30.07
C PHE A 540 14.00 -27.20 29.18
N ILE A 541 15.33 -27.02 29.36
CA ILE A 541 16.16 -26.21 28.46
C ILE A 541 16.21 -26.86 27.07
N ASP A 542 16.45 -28.16 26.97
CA ASP A 542 16.51 -28.89 25.70
C ASP A 542 15.17 -28.87 24.96
N ILE A 543 14.04 -29.00 25.67
CA ILE A 543 12.71 -28.85 25.08
C ILE A 543 12.46 -27.39 24.65
N PHE A 544 12.90 -26.42 25.46
CA PHE A 544 12.71 -25.00 25.18
C PHE A 544 13.69 -24.49 24.11
N GLU A 545 14.94 -24.93 24.13
CA GLU A 545 15.92 -24.68 23.08
C GLU A 545 15.54 -25.43 21.79
N SER A 546 15.03 -26.64 21.85
CA SER A 546 14.46 -27.34 20.69
C SER A 546 13.26 -26.61 20.10
N TYR A 547 12.41 -26.00 20.92
CA TYR A 547 11.29 -25.18 20.45
C TYR A 547 11.78 -23.82 19.91
N TYR A 548 12.76 -23.20 20.55
CA TYR A 548 13.40 -21.95 20.14
C TYR A 548 14.45 -22.17 19.03
N PHE A 549 15.16 -23.30 19.07
CA PHE A 549 16.14 -23.75 18.08
C PHE A 549 15.46 -24.21 16.78
N ASN A 550 14.28 -24.81 16.81
CA ASN A 550 13.52 -25.10 15.60
C ASN A 550 13.05 -23.81 14.87
N ILE A 551 12.88 -22.71 15.60
CA ILE A 551 12.67 -21.39 15.00
C ILE A 551 13.98 -20.82 14.43
N ARG A 552 15.14 -21.13 15.03
CA ARG A 552 16.45 -20.57 14.68
C ARG A 552 17.29 -21.44 13.73
N PHE A 553 17.18 -22.78 13.76
CA PHE A 553 18.10 -23.72 13.11
C PHE A 553 17.58 -24.43 11.86
N ARG A 554 16.34 -24.28 11.45
CA ARG A 554 15.96 -24.65 10.07
C ARG A 554 16.71 -23.85 8.98
N LYS A 555 17.47 -22.80 9.39
CA LYS A 555 18.32 -22.01 8.48
C LYS A 555 19.72 -22.60 8.19
N ILE A 556 20.18 -23.63 8.90
CA ILE A 556 21.58 -24.13 8.77
C ILE A 556 21.68 -25.46 8.02
N TYR A 557 20.59 -26.21 7.81
CA TYR A 557 20.63 -27.54 7.18
C TYR A 557 19.85 -27.69 5.87
N LEU A 558 19.56 -26.59 5.17
CA LEU A 558 19.11 -26.60 3.78
C LEU A 558 19.96 -25.62 2.96
N LEU A 559 21.22 -25.93 2.87
CA LEU A 559 22.15 -25.56 1.81
C LEU A 559 22.76 -26.83 1.25
#